data_3f9d2399205ae5f0ebfe3a3efb061339
#
_entry.id   3f9d2399205ae5f0ebfe3a3efb061339
#
_cell.length_a   1.000
_cell.length_b   1.000
_cell.length_c   1.000
_cell.angle_alpha   90.00
_cell.angle_beta   90.00
_cell.angle_gamma   90.00
#
_symmetry.space_group_name_H-M   'P 1'
#
loop_
_entity.id
_entity.type
_entity.pdbx_description
1 polymer ?
#
loop_
_entity_poly.entity_id
_entity_poly.type
_entity_poly.pdbx_seq_one_letter_code
_entity_poly.pdbx_strand_id
1 'polypeptide(L)'
;GESVPAKKTARPVPSGSELAELSSCALMGTVVHAGYGRGVVVATGGATQFGRIALGLGKRQPETEFQIGLRRFSLLLIRVAGVLTALIFLVNVLLDRPVIDALLFSLAIAVGISPQLLPAVVSTSLATGSRQLARRKVLVKRLVCIEDLGDVEVLFTDKTGTLTEGRTSFMHALTPEGEVCDGILPMGLACNDATLENGRLVHASPLDSALWGGPVPPAQREASESYRRLALVPFDHERRMVSVLLEERSNSRMVVTKGAPESVLVRCAVVPDGARMTLEAEFAAGHRVVALA
;
A
#
# COMPACT_ATOMS: atom_id res chain seq x y z
N GLY A 1 -7.58 -4.47 -7.96
CA GLY A 1 -8.02 -4.38 -6.93
C GLY A 1 -8.18 -5.35 -5.78
N GLU A 2 -7.75 -4.93 -4.63
CA GLU A 2 -7.85 -5.71 -3.38
C GLU A 2 -9.25 -5.71 -2.76
N SER A 3 -10.20 -4.99 -3.36
CA SER A 3 -11.52 -4.76 -2.81
C SER A 3 -12.57 -5.81 -3.19
N VAL A 4 -12.24 -6.73 -4.08
CA VAL A 4 -13.17 -7.79 -4.51
C VAL A 4 -12.71 -9.14 -3.95
N PRO A 5 -13.49 -9.79 -3.07
CA PRO A 5 -13.14 -11.10 -2.55
C PRO A 5 -13.15 -12.15 -3.66
N ALA A 6 -12.14 -13.01 -3.67
CA ALA A 6 -12.07 -14.15 -4.58
C ALA A 6 -12.96 -15.30 -4.06
N LYS A 7 -13.91 -15.75 -4.87
CA LYS A 7 -14.80 -16.87 -4.52
C LYS A 7 -14.00 -18.18 -4.46
N LYS A 8 -14.08 -18.88 -3.34
CA LYS A 8 -13.43 -20.18 -3.13
C LYS A 8 -14.46 -21.31 -3.16
N THR A 9 -14.10 -22.43 -3.77
CA THR A 9 -14.96 -23.62 -3.91
C THR A 9 -14.14 -24.89 -3.68
N ALA A 10 -14.80 -25.97 -3.29
CA ALA A 10 -14.15 -27.29 -3.17
C ALA A 10 -13.99 -28.03 -4.51
N ARG A 11 -14.39 -27.42 -5.64
CA ARG A 11 -14.30 -28.08 -6.95
C ARG A 11 -12.83 -28.14 -7.41
N PRO A 12 -12.39 -29.28 -7.98
CA PRO A 12 -11.04 -29.37 -8.55
C PRO A 12 -10.82 -28.31 -9.62
N VAL A 13 -9.63 -27.78 -9.66
CA VAL A 13 -9.16 -26.83 -10.70
C VAL A 13 -8.29 -27.59 -11.68
N PRO A 14 -8.33 -27.28 -12.99
CA PRO A 14 -7.47 -27.91 -13.99
C PRO A 14 -5.98 -27.81 -13.62
N SER A 15 -5.22 -28.86 -13.96
CA SER A 15 -3.77 -28.82 -13.76
C SER A 15 -3.14 -27.76 -14.68
N GLY A 16 -2.26 -26.93 -14.12
CA GLY A 16 -1.63 -25.83 -14.86
C GLY A 16 -2.34 -24.48 -14.74
N SER A 17 -3.43 -24.39 -13.98
CA SER A 17 -4.09 -23.09 -13.70
C SER A 17 -3.14 -22.13 -13.00
N GLU A 18 -3.24 -20.86 -13.34
CA GLU A 18 -2.49 -19.79 -12.68
C GLU A 18 -2.92 -19.58 -11.22
N LEU A 19 -2.04 -18.97 -10.42
CA LEU A 19 -2.28 -18.72 -9.00
C LEU A 19 -3.60 -17.97 -8.72
N ALA A 20 -3.96 -17.02 -9.59
CA ALA A 20 -5.19 -16.24 -9.50
C ALA A 20 -6.46 -17.08 -9.74
N GLU A 21 -6.34 -18.16 -10.51
CA GLU A 21 -7.45 -19.04 -10.90
C GLU A 21 -7.68 -20.18 -9.90
N LEU A 22 -6.80 -20.34 -8.90
CA LEU A 22 -6.89 -21.42 -7.92
C LEU A 22 -8.08 -21.22 -6.97
N SER A 23 -9.30 -21.46 -7.45
CA SER A 23 -10.52 -21.35 -6.67
C SER A 23 -10.62 -22.36 -5.52
N SER A 24 -9.92 -23.51 -5.62
CA SER A 24 -9.91 -24.57 -4.60
C SER A 24 -8.81 -24.40 -3.53
N CYS A 25 -7.97 -23.36 -3.63
CA CYS A 25 -6.87 -23.12 -2.70
C CYS A 25 -7.09 -21.84 -1.88
N ALA A 26 -6.86 -21.93 -0.58
CA ALA A 26 -6.70 -20.79 0.30
C ALA A 26 -5.20 -20.52 0.51
N LEU A 27 -4.78 -19.28 0.37
CA LEU A 27 -3.38 -18.89 0.43
C LEU A 27 -3.05 -18.26 1.79
N MET A 28 -1.89 -18.62 2.35
CA MET A 28 -1.37 -17.97 3.55
C MET A 28 -1.24 -16.45 3.34
N GLY A 29 -1.63 -15.67 4.36
CA GLY A 29 -1.59 -14.21 4.31
C GLY A 29 -2.85 -13.57 3.73
N THR A 30 -3.86 -14.37 3.35
CA THR A 30 -5.18 -13.86 2.93
C THR A 30 -6.19 -13.96 4.07
N VAL A 31 -7.24 -13.12 4.01
CA VAL A 31 -8.30 -13.05 5.01
C VAL A 31 -9.59 -13.63 4.45
N VAL A 32 -10.28 -14.46 5.21
CA VAL A 32 -11.63 -14.94 4.87
C VAL A 32 -12.60 -13.80 5.14
N HIS A 33 -13.21 -13.26 4.09
CA HIS A 33 -14.15 -12.15 4.19
C HIS A 33 -15.54 -12.62 4.64
N ALA A 34 -15.99 -13.75 4.11
CA ALA A 34 -17.29 -14.33 4.47
C ALA A 34 -17.26 -15.86 4.25
N GLY A 35 -18.13 -16.56 4.97
CA GLY A 35 -18.30 -18.01 4.88
C GLY A 35 -17.28 -18.80 5.71
N TYR A 36 -17.30 -20.12 5.55
CA TYR A 36 -16.39 -21.05 6.22
C TYR A 36 -16.03 -22.22 5.29
N GLY A 37 -14.93 -22.89 5.60
CA GLY A 37 -14.50 -24.07 4.86
C GLY A 37 -13.56 -24.93 5.66
N ARG A 38 -13.34 -26.16 5.18
CA ARG A 38 -12.31 -27.07 5.67
C ARG A 38 -11.33 -27.34 4.55
N GLY A 39 -10.05 -27.40 4.87
CA GLY A 39 -8.99 -27.65 3.89
C GLY A 39 -7.90 -28.54 4.46
N VAL A 40 -7.12 -29.11 3.57
CA VAL A 40 -5.90 -29.84 3.92
C VAL A 40 -4.70 -28.92 3.67
N VAL A 41 -3.82 -28.80 4.66
CA VAL A 41 -2.59 -28.01 4.52
C VAL A 41 -1.62 -28.79 3.63
N VAL A 42 -1.32 -28.22 2.47
CA VAL A 42 -0.44 -28.85 1.45
C VAL A 42 0.97 -28.26 1.43
N ALA A 43 1.17 -27.08 2.02
CA ALA A 43 2.48 -26.42 2.12
C ALA A 43 2.56 -25.57 3.39
N THR A 44 3.73 -25.50 4.01
CA THR A 44 4.00 -24.72 5.21
C THR A 44 5.29 -23.92 5.08
N GLY A 45 5.43 -22.87 5.89
CA GLY A 45 6.64 -22.05 5.97
C GLY A 45 7.11 -21.52 4.61
N GLY A 46 8.38 -21.71 4.29
CA GLY A 46 8.99 -21.26 3.03
C GLY A 46 8.45 -21.93 1.76
N ALA A 47 7.73 -23.07 1.88
CA ALA A 47 7.12 -23.75 0.75
C ALA A 47 5.77 -23.12 0.34
N THR A 48 5.16 -22.30 1.20
CA THR A 48 3.94 -21.53 0.85
C THR A 48 4.24 -20.45 -0.18
N GLN A 49 3.22 -19.96 -0.88
CA GLN A 49 3.40 -18.84 -1.81
C GLN A 49 3.91 -17.58 -1.09
N PHE A 50 3.35 -17.27 0.07
CA PHE A 50 3.82 -16.17 0.92
C PHE A 50 5.26 -16.37 1.38
N GLY A 51 5.62 -17.60 1.78
CA GLY A 51 6.99 -17.95 2.18
C GLY A 51 8.00 -17.77 1.05
N ARG A 52 7.65 -18.12 -0.20
CA ARG A 52 8.49 -17.89 -1.37
C ARG A 52 8.74 -16.41 -1.63
N ILE A 53 7.71 -15.58 -1.48
CA ILE A 53 7.84 -14.11 -1.57
C ILE A 53 8.76 -13.60 -0.47
N ALA A 54 8.56 -14.03 0.77
CA ALA A 54 9.40 -13.64 1.92
C ALA A 54 10.86 -14.04 1.74
N LEU A 55 11.14 -15.27 1.26
CA LEU A 55 12.48 -15.72 0.91
C LEU A 55 13.09 -14.92 -0.25
N GLY A 56 12.27 -14.51 -1.21
CA GLY A 56 12.69 -13.64 -2.32
C GLY A 56 13.14 -12.26 -1.84
N LEU A 57 12.46 -11.69 -0.84
CA LEU A 57 12.83 -10.42 -0.22
C LEU A 57 14.16 -10.48 0.57
N GLY A 58 14.53 -11.64 1.08
CA GLY A 58 15.80 -11.88 1.78
C GLY A 58 17.01 -12.08 0.85
N LYS A 59 16.82 -12.19 -0.46
CA LYS A 59 17.93 -12.30 -1.41
C LYS A 59 18.73 -10.99 -1.44
N ARG A 60 20.07 -11.13 -1.59
CA ARG A 60 20.97 -10.00 -1.77
C ARG A 60 20.45 -9.13 -2.92
N GLN A 61 20.10 -7.91 -2.58
CA GLN A 61 19.69 -6.95 -3.61
C GLN A 61 20.88 -6.64 -4.53
N PRO A 62 20.67 -6.43 -5.83
CA PRO A 62 21.73 -6.09 -6.76
C PRO A 62 22.46 -4.81 -6.31
N GLU A 63 23.74 -4.70 -6.71
CA GLU A 63 24.50 -3.47 -6.50
C GLU A 63 23.85 -2.32 -7.28
N THR A 64 23.86 -1.13 -6.68
CA THR A 64 23.35 0.07 -7.34
C THR A 64 24.33 0.53 -8.44
N GLU A 65 23.84 1.29 -9.42
CA GLU A 65 24.70 1.87 -10.47
C GLU A 65 25.80 2.75 -9.87
N PHE A 66 25.49 3.47 -8.80
CA PHE A 66 26.48 4.23 -8.04
C PHE A 66 27.59 3.32 -7.46
N GLN A 67 27.25 2.20 -6.85
CA GLN A 67 28.25 1.25 -6.32
C GLN A 67 29.13 0.67 -7.43
N ILE A 68 28.51 0.31 -8.57
CA ILE A 68 29.23 -0.18 -9.75
C ILE A 68 30.20 0.89 -10.29
N GLY A 69 29.72 2.13 -10.41
CA GLY A 69 30.52 3.28 -10.84
C GLY A 69 31.71 3.53 -9.92
N LEU A 70 31.48 3.56 -8.62
CA LEU A 70 32.53 3.74 -7.61
C LEU A 70 33.60 2.64 -7.65
N ARG A 71 33.18 1.39 -7.84
CA ARG A 71 34.10 0.27 -7.99
C ARG A 71 34.94 0.37 -9.27
N ARG A 72 34.34 0.73 -10.40
CA ARG A 72 35.05 0.96 -11.67
C ARG A 72 36.07 2.08 -11.55
N PHE A 73 35.70 3.18 -10.91
CA PHE A 73 36.58 4.31 -10.66
C PHE A 73 37.76 3.93 -9.76
N SER A 74 37.50 3.20 -8.66
CA SER A 74 38.55 2.69 -7.77
C SER A 74 39.54 1.78 -8.49
N LEU A 75 39.05 0.88 -9.34
CA LEU A 75 39.90 0.01 -10.16
C LEU A 75 40.73 0.80 -11.18
N LEU A 76 40.17 1.86 -11.76
CA LEU A 76 40.93 2.75 -12.65
C LEU A 76 42.10 3.42 -11.90
N LEU A 77 41.82 3.97 -10.71
CA LEU A 77 42.85 4.62 -9.88
C LEU A 77 43.95 3.63 -9.47
N ILE A 78 43.60 2.41 -9.10
CA ILE A 78 44.57 1.35 -8.77
C ILE A 78 45.44 1.02 -9.98
N ARG A 79 44.86 0.93 -11.19
CA ARG A 79 45.64 0.70 -12.43
C ARG A 79 46.61 1.83 -12.72
N VAL A 80 46.13 3.07 -12.63
CA VAL A 80 46.96 4.28 -12.84
C VAL A 80 48.08 4.33 -11.81
N ALA A 81 47.79 4.13 -10.53
CA ALA A 81 48.81 4.09 -9.50
C ALA A 81 49.83 2.97 -9.72
N GLY A 82 49.39 1.77 -10.16
CA GLY A 82 50.27 0.63 -10.48
C GLY A 82 51.20 0.97 -11.64
N VAL A 83 50.68 1.57 -12.71
CA VAL A 83 51.53 1.98 -13.87
C VAL A 83 52.55 3.05 -13.47
N LEU A 84 52.13 4.07 -12.72
CA LEU A 84 53.03 5.11 -12.25
C LEU A 84 54.09 4.57 -11.32
N THR A 85 53.73 3.67 -10.38
CA THR A 85 54.68 3.00 -9.48
C THR A 85 55.71 2.17 -10.25
N ALA A 86 55.26 1.40 -11.25
CA ALA A 86 56.15 0.63 -12.09
C ALA A 86 57.11 1.51 -12.90
N LEU A 87 56.61 2.61 -13.43
CA LEU A 87 57.41 3.58 -14.18
C LEU A 87 58.48 4.22 -13.27
N ILE A 88 58.07 4.70 -12.09
CA ILE A 88 59.00 5.31 -11.11
C ILE A 88 60.07 4.30 -10.66
N PHE A 89 59.68 3.07 -10.42
CA PHE A 89 60.62 1.98 -10.09
C PHE A 89 61.64 1.79 -11.22
N LEU A 90 61.12 1.63 -12.45
CA LEU A 90 61.99 1.46 -13.64
C LEU A 90 62.99 2.60 -13.80
N VAL A 91 62.53 3.85 -13.70
CA VAL A 91 63.38 5.04 -13.82
C VAL A 91 64.47 5.08 -12.74
N ASN A 92 64.12 4.75 -11.48
CA ASN A 92 65.10 4.70 -10.40
C ASN A 92 66.14 3.62 -10.61
N VAL A 93 65.77 2.46 -11.14
CA VAL A 93 66.72 1.38 -11.49
C VAL A 93 67.62 1.78 -12.64
N LEU A 94 67.09 2.46 -13.66
CA LEU A 94 67.87 2.96 -14.80
C LEU A 94 68.87 4.10 -14.41
N LEU A 95 68.62 4.77 -13.29
CA LEU A 95 69.49 5.79 -12.72
C LEU A 95 70.51 5.17 -11.72
N ASP A 96 70.75 3.85 -11.79
CA ASP A 96 71.72 3.09 -10.96
C ASP A 96 71.46 3.20 -9.44
N ARG A 97 70.22 3.44 -9.01
CA ARG A 97 69.88 3.40 -7.58
C ARG A 97 69.79 1.98 -7.09
N PRO A 98 70.15 1.74 -5.79
CA PRO A 98 70.00 0.42 -5.20
C PRO A 98 68.52 -0.07 -5.36
N VAL A 99 68.37 -1.31 -5.83
CA VAL A 99 67.03 -1.88 -6.14
C VAL A 99 66.08 -1.82 -4.95
N ILE A 100 66.58 -2.03 -3.72
CA ILE A 100 65.80 -1.94 -2.52
C ILE A 100 65.30 -0.52 -2.27
N ASP A 101 66.13 0.50 -2.43
CA ASP A 101 65.74 1.89 -2.24
C ASP A 101 64.75 2.35 -3.32
N ALA A 102 64.97 1.93 -4.57
CA ALA A 102 64.05 2.18 -5.68
C ALA A 102 62.68 1.55 -5.41
N LEU A 103 62.65 0.33 -4.89
CA LEU A 103 61.38 -0.35 -4.52
C LEU A 103 60.67 0.36 -3.37
N LEU A 104 61.36 0.68 -2.29
CA LEU A 104 60.78 1.35 -1.12
C LEU A 104 60.23 2.71 -1.49
N PHE A 105 60.97 3.47 -2.30
CA PHE A 105 60.52 4.78 -2.78
C PHE A 105 59.28 4.68 -3.65
N SER A 106 59.26 3.75 -4.59
CA SER A 106 58.13 3.55 -5.48
C SER A 106 56.87 3.07 -4.71
N LEU A 107 57.06 2.19 -3.70
CA LEU A 107 55.99 1.72 -2.85
C LEU A 107 55.43 2.86 -1.97
N ALA A 108 56.29 3.71 -1.42
CA ALA A 108 55.86 4.86 -0.64
C ALA A 108 54.97 5.82 -1.47
N ILE A 109 55.33 6.06 -2.72
CA ILE A 109 54.53 6.87 -3.67
C ILE A 109 53.20 6.16 -3.98
N ALA A 110 53.22 4.85 -4.22
CA ALA A 110 52.01 4.06 -4.48
C ALA A 110 50.99 4.20 -3.35
N VAL A 111 51.44 4.12 -2.11
CA VAL A 111 50.58 4.31 -0.92
C VAL A 111 50.07 5.75 -0.85
N GLY A 112 50.91 6.74 -1.15
CA GLY A 112 50.52 8.15 -1.12
C GLY A 112 49.51 8.55 -2.21
N ILE A 113 49.55 7.88 -3.37
CA ILE A 113 48.59 8.13 -4.49
C ILE A 113 47.26 7.35 -4.24
N SER A 114 47.25 6.35 -3.38
CA SER A 114 46.06 5.55 -3.12
C SER A 114 44.92 6.41 -2.51
N PRO A 115 43.72 6.41 -3.10
CA PRO A 115 42.61 7.29 -2.68
C PRO A 115 41.92 6.74 -1.40
N GLN A 116 42.63 6.71 -0.28
CA GLN A 116 42.15 6.15 0.99
C GLN A 116 40.97 6.93 1.58
N LEU A 117 40.83 8.22 1.25
CA LEU A 117 39.76 9.10 1.77
C LEU A 117 38.44 8.98 0.99
N LEU A 118 38.44 8.42 -0.21
CA LEU A 118 37.24 8.35 -1.05
C LEU A 118 36.06 7.63 -0.37
N PRO A 119 36.22 6.45 0.22
CA PRO A 119 35.12 5.79 0.94
C PRO A 119 34.60 6.61 2.12
N ALA A 120 35.47 7.31 2.84
CA ALA A 120 35.11 8.14 3.97
C ALA A 120 34.29 9.37 3.53
N VAL A 121 34.71 10.06 2.46
CA VAL A 121 34.00 11.21 1.88
C VAL A 121 32.62 10.79 1.40
N VAL A 122 32.52 9.70 0.64
CA VAL A 122 31.25 9.16 0.14
C VAL A 122 30.33 8.80 1.31
N SER A 123 30.82 8.07 2.30
CA SER A 123 30.01 7.69 3.47
C SER A 123 29.49 8.89 4.24
N THR A 124 30.31 9.93 4.39
CA THR A 124 29.93 11.18 5.08
C THR A 124 28.88 11.94 4.27
N SER A 125 29.03 12.03 2.94
CA SER A 125 28.06 12.64 2.03
C SER A 125 26.71 11.96 2.11
N LEU A 126 26.68 10.61 2.00
CA LEU A 126 25.45 9.81 2.10
C LEU A 126 24.79 9.94 3.48
N ALA A 127 25.57 9.95 4.57
CA ALA A 127 25.05 10.16 5.91
C ALA A 127 24.42 11.54 6.08
N THR A 128 25.02 12.57 5.47
CA THR A 128 24.48 13.94 5.48
C THR A 128 23.18 14.03 4.68
N GLY A 129 23.14 13.43 3.49
CA GLY A 129 21.92 13.31 2.67
C GLY A 129 20.80 12.59 3.40
N SER A 130 21.11 11.47 4.07
CA SER A 130 20.15 10.73 4.88
C SER A 130 19.55 11.57 6.03
N ARG A 131 20.37 12.38 6.70
CA ARG A 131 19.90 13.31 7.76
C ARG A 131 18.97 14.38 7.19
N GLN A 132 19.27 14.92 6.01
CA GLN A 132 18.39 15.89 5.36
C GLN A 132 17.05 15.28 4.97
N LEU A 133 17.04 14.07 4.42
CA LEU A 133 15.82 13.32 4.11
C LEU A 133 15.01 12.99 5.38
N ALA A 134 15.66 12.59 6.47
CA ALA A 134 15.01 12.34 7.75
C ALA A 134 14.30 13.59 8.31
N ARG A 135 14.88 14.79 8.15
CA ARG A 135 14.21 16.06 8.51
C ARG A 135 12.93 16.30 7.69
N ARG A 136 12.87 15.75 6.48
CA ARG A 136 11.68 15.77 5.60
C ARG A 136 10.76 14.55 5.82
N LYS A 137 10.95 13.82 6.95
CA LYS A 137 10.18 12.61 7.31
C LYS A 137 10.36 11.43 6.35
N VAL A 138 11.46 11.39 5.61
CA VAL A 138 11.83 10.27 4.75
C VAL A 138 12.87 9.41 5.46
N LEU A 139 12.53 8.15 5.74
CA LEU A 139 13.44 7.18 6.34
C LEU A 139 14.16 6.38 5.26
N VAL A 140 15.47 6.60 5.16
CA VAL A 140 16.32 5.85 4.21
C VAL A 140 16.82 4.57 4.88
N LYS A 141 16.46 3.43 4.32
CA LYS A 141 16.90 2.11 4.81
C LYS A 141 18.29 1.72 4.31
N ARG A 142 18.68 2.20 3.13
CA ARG A 142 19.99 1.95 2.49
C ARG A 142 20.58 3.27 2.01
N LEU A 143 21.70 3.66 2.58
CA LEU A 143 22.33 4.96 2.28
C LEU A 143 22.72 5.10 0.81
N VAL A 144 23.21 4.03 0.19
CA VAL A 144 23.65 4.05 -1.23
C VAL A 144 22.52 4.35 -2.22
N CYS A 145 21.25 4.11 -1.85
CA CYS A 145 20.11 4.42 -2.70
C CYS A 145 19.80 5.93 -2.79
N ILE A 146 20.45 6.77 -1.97
CA ILE A 146 20.26 8.24 -2.00
C ILE A 146 20.75 8.82 -3.32
N GLU A 147 21.87 8.32 -3.82
CA GLU A 147 22.43 8.79 -5.09
C GLU A 147 21.54 8.38 -6.27
N ASP A 148 21.03 7.15 -6.25
CA ASP A 148 20.13 6.67 -7.32
C ASP A 148 18.79 7.42 -7.37
N LEU A 149 18.34 8.01 -6.25
CA LEU A 149 17.09 8.80 -6.20
C LEU A 149 17.12 10.01 -7.15
N GLY A 150 18.31 10.58 -7.41
CA GLY A 150 18.47 11.70 -8.35
C GLY A 150 18.27 11.31 -9.81
N ASP A 151 18.45 10.05 -10.15
CA ASP A 151 18.43 9.50 -11.50
C ASP A 151 17.13 8.76 -11.84
N VAL A 152 16.11 8.80 -10.92
CA VAL A 152 14.83 8.14 -11.14
C VAL A 152 14.05 8.83 -12.26
N GLU A 153 13.82 8.11 -13.35
CA GLU A 153 13.00 8.57 -14.49
C GLU A 153 11.57 8.05 -14.42
N VAL A 154 11.35 6.87 -13.81
CA VAL A 154 10.04 6.22 -13.73
C VAL A 154 9.76 5.80 -12.30
N LEU A 155 8.63 6.25 -11.75
CA LEU A 155 8.17 5.91 -10.42
C LEU A 155 6.92 5.03 -10.49
N PHE A 156 7.00 3.82 -9.97
CA PHE A 156 5.84 2.97 -9.71
C PHE A 156 5.40 3.15 -8.26
N THR A 157 4.17 3.55 -8.05
CA THR A 157 3.63 3.77 -6.72
C THR A 157 2.30 3.08 -6.54
N ASP A 158 2.05 2.57 -5.34
CA ASP A 158 0.72 2.12 -4.95
C ASP A 158 -0.14 3.34 -4.55
N LYS A 159 -1.46 3.21 -4.71
CA LYS A 159 -2.40 4.27 -4.35
C LYS A 159 -2.71 4.23 -2.85
N THR A 160 -3.17 3.10 -2.35
CA THR A 160 -3.79 2.97 -1.02
C THR A 160 -2.73 2.87 0.07
N GLY A 161 -2.75 3.81 1.03
CA GLY A 161 -1.76 3.86 2.10
C GLY A 161 -0.39 4.45 1.69
N THR A 162 -0.22 4.81 0.41
CA THR A 162 0.98 5.46 -0.14
C THR A 162 0.66 6.87 -0.60
N LEU A 163 -0.23 7.03 -1.59
CA LEU A 163 -0.71 8.34 -2.04
C LEU A 163 -1.89 8.83 -1.21
N THR A 164 -2.57 7.93 -0.54
CA THR A 164 -3.67 8.20 0.38
C THR A 164 -3.34 7.68 1.77
N GLU A 165 -4.01 8.18 2.79
CA GLU A 165 -3.84 7.71 4.17
C GLU A 165 -4.39 6.28 4.41
N GLY A 166 -5.05 5.68 3.41
CA GLY A 166 -5.70 4.38 3.54
C GLY A 166 -6.90 4.40 4.49
N ARG A 167 -7.36 5.58 4.89
CA ARG A 167 -8.50 5.79 5.76
C ARG A 167 -9.62 6.48 5.00
N THR A 168 -10.83 5.98 5.19
CA THR A 168 -12.04 6.65 4.72
C THR A 168 -12.65 7.39 5.91
N SER A 169 -13.04 8.64 5.72
CA SER A 169 -13.74 9.44 6.72
C SER A 169 -15.08 9.90 6.18
N PHE A 170 -16.10 9.92 7.04
CA PHE A 170 -17.39 10.49 6.71
C PHE A 170 -17.27 12.03 6.67
N MET A 171 -17.78 12.64 5.60
CA MET A 171 -17.79 14.10 5.41
C MET A 171 -19.15 14.68 5.75
N HIS A 172 -20.16 14.35 4.99
CA HIS A 172 -21.52 14.85 5.13
C HIS A 172 -22.54 13.91 4.50
N ALA A 173 -23.80 14.08 4.85
CA ALA A 173 -24.94 13.48 4.18
C ALA A 173 -25.72 14.57 3.45
N LEU A 174 -26.16 14.27 2.23
CA LEU A 174 -26.85 15.22 1.36
C LEU A 174 -28.21 14.71 0.93
N THR A 175 -29.14 15.63 0.69
CA THR A 175 -30.34 15.35 -0.09
C THR A 175 -30.00 15.22 -1.58
N PRO A 176 -30.89 14.70 -2.40
CA PRO A 176 -30.72 14.68 -3.85
C PRO A 176 -30.48 16.07 -4.47
N GLU A 177 -30.95 17.14 -3.83
CA GLU A 177 -30.78 18.52 -4.24
C GLU A 177 -29.45 19.15 -3.81
N GLY A 178 -28.64 18.41 -3.04
CA GLY A 178 -27.30 18.84 -2.58
C GLY A 178 -27.32 19.61 -1.26
N GLU A 179 -28.42 19.58 -0.52
CA GLU A 179 -28.50 20.19 0.80
C GLU A 179 -28.03 19.20 1.90
N VAL A 180 -27.33 19.71 2.90
CA VAL A 180 -26.88 18.88 4.05
C VAL A 180 -28.08 18.36 4.82
N CYS A 181 -28.16 17.06 5.01
CA CYS A 181 -29.28 16.39 5.66
C CYS A 181 -28.82 15.27 6.60
N ASP A 182 -28.72 15.58 7.89
CA ASP A 182 -28.40 14.59 8.92
C ASP A 182 -29.59 13.63 9.21
N GLY A 183 -30.79 13.92 8.74
CA GLY A 183 -31.99 13.11 8.99
C GLY A 183 -31.94 11.71 8.39
N ILE A 184 -31.09 11.48 7.39
CA ILE A 184 -30.89 10.15 6.78
C ILE A 184 -29.87 9.29 7.52
N LEU A 185 -29.08 9.89 8.41
CA LEU A 185 -27.99 9.19 9.11
C LEU A 185 -28.47 8.01 9.97
N PRO A 186 -29.55 8.06 10.72
CA PRO A 186 -30.03 6.92 11.51
C PRO A 186 -30.27 5.68 10.64
N MET A 187 -30.91 5.86 9.49
CA MET A 187 -31.15 4.77 8.54
C MET A 187 -29.84 4.27 7.91
N GLY A 188 -28.92 5.20 7.56
CA GLY A 188 -27.60 4.89 7.03
C GLY A 188 -26.73 4.09 8.01
N LEU A 189 -26.81 4.40 9.32
CA LEU A 189 -26.16 3.69 10.40
C LEU A 189 -26.77 2.32 10.64
N ALA A 190 -28.11 2.19 10.61
CA ALA A 190 -28.83 0.93 10.79
C ALA A 190 -28.67 -0.03 9.59
N CYS A 191 -28.45 0.52 8.38
CA CYS A 191 -28.28 -0.24 7.15
C CYS A 191 -26.81 -0.68 6.97
N ASN A 192 -26.42 -1.74 7.65
CA ASN A 192 -25.11 -2.37 7.53
C ASN A 192 -25.23 -3.89 7.76
N ASP A 193 -24.21 -4.65 7.39
CA ASP A 193 -24.09 -6.09 7.62
C ASP A 193 -23.21 -6.43 8.84
N ALA A 194 -22.75 -5.42 9.56
CA ALA A 194 -21.95 -5.58 10.76
C ALA A 194 -22.76 -5.97 12.01
N THR A 195 -22.06 -6.47 13.00
CA THR A 195 -22.60 -6.76 14.32
C THR A 195 -22.14 -5.68 15.31
N LEU A 196 -23.04 -5.20 16.16
CA LEU A 196 -22.68 -4.26 17.20
C LEU A 196 -22.33 -5.04 18.47
N GLU A 197 -21.07 -5.01 18.90
CA GLU A 197 -20.58 -5.62 20.14
C GLU A 197 -19.95 -4.55 21.03
N ASN A 198 -20.48 -4.41 22.24
CA ASN A 198 -19.99 -3.42 23.22
C ASN A 198 -19.88 -1.99 22.67
N GLY A 199 -20.83 -1.56 21.83
CA GLY A 199 -20.84 -0.22 21.21
C GLY A 199 -19.84 -0.04 20.06
N ARG A 200 -19.20 -1.12 19.60
CA ARG A 200 -18.30 -1.11 18.43
C ARG A 200 -18.84 -2.00 17.32
N LEU A 201 -18.70 -1.54 16.10
CA LEU A 201 -18.99 -2.37 14.94
C LEU A 201 -17.88 -3.41 14.75
N VAL A 202 -18.28 -4.66 14.68
CA VAL A 202 -17.42 -5.80 14.36
C VAL A 202 -17.79 -6.29 12.96
N HIS A 203 -16.80 -6.62 12.15
CA HIS A 203 -16.95 -7.05 10.76
C HIS A 203 -17.57 -6.01 9.82
N ALA A 204 -17.47 -4.72 10.17
CA ALA A 204 -17.97 -3.62 9.35
C ALA A 204 -17.10 -3.39 8.09
N SER A 205 -17.73 -2.97 7.01
CA SER A 205 -17.02 -2.46 5.84
C SER A 205 -16.24 -1.18 6.20
N PRO A 206 -15.18 -0.82 5.46
CA PRO A 206 -14.47 0.45 5.67
C PRO A 206 -15.40 1.69 5.59
N LEU A 207 -16.46 1.62 4.77
CA LEU A 207 -17.44 2.69 4.62
C LEU A 207 -18.35 2.80 5.85
N ASP A 208 -18.82 1.65 6.36
CA ASP A 208 -19.62 1.61 7.57
C ASP A 208 -18.81 2.06 8.79
N SER A 209 -17.57 1.61 8.87
CA SER A 209 -16.63 2.05 9.91
C SER A 209 -16.38 3.56 9.87
N ALA A 210 -16.28 4.14 8.68
CA ALA A 210 -16.11 5.58 8.48
C ALA A 210 -17.36 6.36 8.91
N LEU A 211 -18.56 5.87 8.58
CA LEU A 211 -19.82 6.48 8.97
C LEU A 211 -20.01 6.42 10.51
N TRP A 212 -19.78 5.26 11.11
CA TRP A 212 -19.88 5.08 12.56
C TRP A 212 -18.82 5.84 13.34
N GLY A 213 -17.59 5.94 12.83
CA GLY A 213 -16.47 6.69 13.41
C GLY A 213 -16.51 8.19 13.14
N GLY A 214 -17.39 8.64 12.24
CA GLY A 214 -17.47 10.02 11.80
C GLY A 214 -18.16 10.96 12.81
N PRO A 215 -18.22 12.26 12.50
CA PRO A 215 -18.85 13.28 13.34
C PRO A 215 -20.39 13.24 13.21
N VAL A 216 -20.99 12.09 13.49
CA VAL A 216 -22.44 11.93 13.51
C VAL A 216 -22.99 12.48 14.81
N PRO A 217 -24.03 13.38 14.78
CA PRO A 217 -24.63 13.92 15.99
C PRO A 217 -25.15 12.82 16.93
N PRO A 218 -25.00 12.94 18.26
CA PRO A 218 -25.43 11.93 19.22
C PRO A 218 -26.92 11.55 19.06
N ALA A 219 -27.77 12.52 18.82
CA ALA A 219 -29.20 12.30 18.60
C ALA A 219 -29.48 11.36 17.40
N GLN A 220 -28.69 11.43 16.34
CA GLN A 220 -28.82 10.56 15.16
C GLN A 220 -28.34 9.14 15.46
N ARG A 221 -27.35 8.97 16.35
CA ARG A 221 -26.91 7.64 16.83
C ARG A 221 -27.99 7.00 17.68
N GLU A 222 -28.54 7.71 18.66
CA GLU A 222 -29.65 7.24 19.47
C GLU A 222 -30.88 6.90 18.61
N ALA A 223 -31.18 7.72 17.61
CA ALA A 223 -32.24 7.42 16.66
C ALA A 223 -31.97 6.14 15.86
N SER A 224 -30.72 5.86 15.50
CA SER A 224 -30.37 4.61 14.81
C SER A 224 -30.61 3.35 15.65
N GLU A 225 -30.47 3.46 16.97
CA GLU A 225 -30.74 2.36 17.93
C GLU A 225 -32.25 2.11 18.11
N SER A 226 -33.11 3.03 17.69
CA SER A 226 -34.56 2.85 17.73
C SER A 226 -35.09 1.90 16.66
N TYR A 227 -34.30 1.64 15.62
CA TYR A 227 -34.65 0.70 14.56
C TYR A 227 -34.29 -0.74 14.95
N ARG A 228 -35.24 -1.64 14.84
CA ARG A 228 -35.02 -3.08 14.99
C ARG A 228 -34.80 -3.72 13.62
N ARG A 229 -33.63 -4.30 13.37
CA ARG A 229 -33.36 -5.02 12.13
C ARG A 229 -34.06 -6.38 12.15
N LEU A 230 -35.03 -6.56 11.24
CA LEU A 230 -35.79 -7.79 11.09
C LEU A 230 -35.16 -8.77 10.11
N ALA A 231 -34.61 -8.27 9.03
CA ALA A 231 -33.94 -9.06 7.99
C ALA A 231 -32.78 -8.31 7.37
N LEU A 232 -31.86 -9.05 6.79
CA LEU A 232 -30.65 -8.54 6.13
C LEU A 232 -30.43 -9.29 4.83
N VAL A 233 -30.24 -8.56 3.76
CA VAL A 233 -29.60 -9.03 2.53
C VAL A 233 -28.20 -8.42 2.49
N PRO A 234 -27.14 -9.21 2.77
CA PRO A 234 -25.78 -8.69 2.93
C PRO A 234 -25.28 -8.08 1.64
N PHE A 235 -24.14 -7.35 1.76
CA PHE A 235 -23.50 -6.74 0.60
C PHE A 235 -23.14 -7.81 -0.44
N ASP A 236 -23.45 -7.50 -1.69
CA ASP A 236 -23.14 -8.32 -2.84
C ASP A 236 -22.42 -7.48 -3.91
N HIS A 237 -21.33 -8.01 -4.44
CA HIS A 237 -20.50 -7.31 -5.43
C HIS A 237 -21.18 -7.12 -6.79
N GLU A 238 -22.12 -8.00 -7.17
CA GLU A 238 -22.91 -7.83 -8.41
C GLU A 238 -23.94 -6.73 -8.24
N ARG A 239 -24.66 -6.74 -7.09
CA ARG A 239 -25.65 -5.72 -6.76
C ARG A 239 -25.00 -4.40 -6.30
N ARG A 240 -23.82 -4.45 -5.70
CA ARG A 240 -23.09 -3.35 -5.06
C ARG A 240 -23.88 -2.63 -3.97
N MET A 241 -24.69 -3.35 -3.23
CA MET A 241 -25.54 -2.79 -2.18
C MET A 241 -25.84 -3.80 -1.06
N VAL A 242 -26.13 -3.28 0.10
CA VAL A 242 -26.72 -3.99 1.25
C VAL A 242 -28.15 -3.50 1.43
N SER A 243 -29.08 -4.40 1.80
CA SER A 243 -30.46 -4.01 2.11
C SER A 243 -30.86 -4.59 3.45
N VAL A 244 -31.56 -3.81 4.25
CA VAL A 244 -32.09 -4.23 5.56
C VAL A 244 -33.59 -3.95 5.64
N LEU A 245 -34.32 -4.83 6.29
CA LEU A 245 -35.69 -4.59 6.71
C LEU A 245 -35.65 -4.07 8.15
N LEU A 246 -36.03 -2.85 8.34
CA LEU A 246 -36.09 -2.16 9.62
C LEU A 246 -37.53 -2.03 10.10
N GLU A 247 -37.70 -2.17 11.40
CA GLU A 247 -38.96 -1.89 12.11
C GLU A 247 -38.73 -0.77 13.11
N GLU A 248 -39.49 0.28 12.97
CA GLU A 248 -39.49 1.42 13.88
C GLU A 248 -40.30 1.14 15.14
N ARG A 249 -40.13 1.89 16.23
CA ARG A 249 -40.94 1.79 17.46
C ARG A 249 -42.44 1.94 17.23
N SER A 250 -42.83 2.66 16.16
CA SER A 250 -44.21 2.79 15.70
C SER A 250 -44.79 1.51 15.07
N ASN A 251 -44.02 0.43 14.98
CA ASN A 251 -44.34 -0.80 14.24
C ASN A 251 -44.41 -0.61 12.73
N SER A 252 -43.97 0.53 12.24
CA SER A 252 -43.78 0.77 10.81
C SER A 252 -42.57 0.02 10.29
N ARG A 253 -42.69 -0.58 9.11
CA ARG A 253 -41.63 -1.37 8.49
C ARG A 253 -41.17 -0.69 7.22
N MET A 254 -39.86 -0.62 7.03
CA MET A 254 -39.27 -0.08 5.83
C MET A 254 -38.10 -0.94 5.36
N VAL A 255 -37.89 -0.99 4.06
CA VAL A 255 -36.66 -1.55 3.47
C VAL A 255 -35.72 -0.39 3.20
N VAL A 256 -34.53 -0.47 3.76
CA VAL A 256 -33.47 0.52 3.50
C VAL A 256 -32.37 -0.16 2.73
N THR A 257 -31.97 0.45 1.62
CA THR A 257 -30.88 -0.06 0.76
C THR A 257 -29.77 0.98 0.68
N LYS A 258 -28.54 0.54 0.94
CA LYS A 258 -27.33 1.35 0.90
C LYS A 258 -26.34 0.75 -0.06
N GLY A 259 -25.76 1.55 -1.00
CA GLY A 259 -24.83 1.02 -1.96
C GLY A 259 -24.25 2.03 -2.94
N ALA A 260 -23.63 1.51 -4.00
CA ALA A 260 -23.10 2.34 -5.08
C ALA A 260 -24.24 3.16 -5.72
N PRO A 261 -24.07 4.48 -5.89
CA PRO A 261 -25.12 5.35 -6.38
C PRO A 261 -25.73 4.87 -7.70
N GLU A 262 -24.90 4.44 -8.64
CA GLU A 262 -25.36 3.98 -9.95
C GLU A 262 -26.27 2.75 -9.82
N SER A 263 -25.95 1.87 -8.91
CA SER A 263 -26.71 0.64 -8.67
C SER A 263 -28.02 0.88 -7.92
N VAL A 264 -28.04 1.85 -7.02
CA VAL A 264 -29.24 2.25 -6.26
C VAL A 264 -30.20 3.02 -7.16
N LEU A 265 -29.71 4.07 -7.86
CA LEU A 265 -30.54 4.93 -8.71
C LEU A 265 -31.28 4.16 -9.80
N VAL A 266 -30.67 3.16 -10.42
CA VAL A 266 -31.33 2.31 -11.44
C VAL A 266 -32.53 1.52 -10.88
N ARG A 267 -32.54 1.30 -9.55
CA ARG A 267 -33.61 0.52 -8.89
C ARG A 267 -34.66 1.38 -8.22
N CYS A 268 -34.45 2.67 -8.14
CA CYS A 268 -35.43 3.61 -7.64
C CYS A 268 -36.56 3.79 -8.65
N ALA A 269 -37.82 3.71 -8.20
CA ALA A 269 -38.99 3.99 -9.05
C ALA A 269 -39.06 5.47 -9.42
N VAL A 270 -38.58 6.35 -8.55
CA VAL A 270 -38.51 7.79 -8.78
C VAL A 270 -37.10 8.24 -8.38
N VAL A 271 -36.44 8.95 -9.27
CA VAL A 271 -35.14 9.59 -9.01
C VAL A 271 -35.37 11.12 -9.11
N PRO A 272 -35.11 11.87 -8.02
CA PRO A 272 -35.21 13.34 -8.07
C PRO A 272 -34.26 13.93 -9.12
N ASP A 273 -34.68 15.00 -9.79
CA ASP A 273 -33.93 15.60 -10.89
C ASP A 273 -32.52 16.09 -10.47
N GLY A 274 -32.38 16.60 -9.22
CA GLY A 274 -31.10 17.04 -8.66
C GLY A 274 -30.11 15.95 -8.37
N ALA A 275 -30.54 14.70 -8.19
CA ALA A 275 -29.70 13.61 -7.67
C ALA A 275 -28.45 13.32 -8.51
N ARG A 276 -28.57 13.37 -9.83
CA ARG A 276 -27.44 13.12 -10.75
C ARG A 276 -26.43 14.25 -10.72
N MET A 277 -26.90 15.48 -10.69
CA MET A 277 -26.05 16.67 -10.64
C MET A 277 -25.29 16.76 -9.32
N THR A 278 -25.95 16.48 -8.19
CA THR A 278 -25.30 16.40 -6.87
C THR A 278 -24.25 15.30 -6.85
N LEU A 279 -24.55 14.13 -7.41
CA LEU A 279 -23.60 13.02 -7.49
C LEU A 279 -22.35 13.37 -8.32
N GLU A 280 -22.52 14.02 -9.47
CA GLU A 280 -21.42 14.46 -10.32
C GLU A 280 -20.56 15.53 -9.64
N ALA A 281 -21.17 16.45 -8.90
CA ALA A 281 -20.47 17.46 -8.14
C ALA A 281 -19.61 16.84 -7.02
N GLU A 282 -20.14 15.86 -6.29
CA GLU A 282 -19.41 15.15 -5.24
C GLU A 282 -18.24 14.32 -5.82
N PHE A 283 -18.44 13.68 -6.95
CA PHE A 283 -17.34 12.96 -7.62
C PHE A 283 -16.25 13.91 -8.15
N ALA A 284 -16.65 15.07 -8.69
CA ALA A 284 -15.71 16.10 -9.12
C ALA A 284 -14.89 16.68 -7.94
N ALA A 285 -15.50 16.75 -6.75
CA ALA A 285 -14.82 17.13 -5.51
C ALA A 285 -13.88 16.02 -4.95
N GLY A 286 -13.87 14.84 -5.58
CA GLY A 286 -13.05 13.70 -5.16
C GLY A 286 -13.67 12.87 -4.03
N HIS A 287 -14.93 13.06 -3.72
CA HIS A 287 -15.61 12.32 -2.68
C HIS A 287 -16.08 10.93 -3.18
N ARG A 288 -16.07 9.96 -2.28
CA ARG A 288 -16.68 8.66 -2.51
C ARG A 288 -18.12 8.69 -1.98
N VAL A 289 -19.08 8.55 -2.87
CA VAL A 289 -20.49 8.65 -2.54
C VAL A 289 -21.11 7.27 -2.31
N VAL A 290 -21.99 7.19 -1.33
CA VAL A 290 -22.85 6.05 -1.05
C VAL A 290 -24.28 6.54 -1.06
N ALA A 291 -25.14 5.94 -1.88
CA ALA A 291 -26.55 6.26 -1.92
C ALA A 291 -27.33 5.43 -0.89
N LEU A 292 -28.37 6.06 -0.33
CA LEU A 292 -29.36 5.45 0.55
C LEU A 292 -30.75 5.65 -0.06
N ALA A 293 -31.55 4.58 -0.14
CA ALA A 293 -32.92 4.59 -0.63
C ALA A 293 -33.81 3.65 0.19
#